data_e5298f52348153e83c4066b305fba8e4
#
_entry.id   e5298f52348153e83c4066b305fba8e4
#
_cell.length_a   1.000
_cell.length_b   1.000
_cell.length_c   1.000
_cell.angle_alpha   90.00
_cell.angle_beta   90.00
_cell.angle_gamma   90.00
#
_symmetry.space_group_name_H-M   'P 1'
#
loop_
_entity.id
_entity.type
_entity.pdbx_description
1 polymer ?
#
loop_
_entity_poly.entity_id
_entity_poly.type
_entity_poly.pdbx_seq_one_letter_code
_entity_poly.pdbx_strand_id
1 'polypeptide(L)'
;MAHHKTAVSAHETSLEEDRAGLKTRKAVILQRRLQENLPAFGQLVEHADQHELRYHEREDARNIELLLDLFFVAIFSTFTKNHEINSNEALSSYAVYFGVIWASWLQACLYDVRFGFDSMFERFTKAVQMCMFIGFASATGCLNMDPASQAKKKGELSGFGSLNVLMIVSRALFSLQYFAAYWLVGSKHRPAKVPLLLTSGMYAMASLIYSLLFKFVLLDTGRVQGFYGYYVILAFELSVISTLAARYECVSFRDTHLHKRLMVLTLMILGEGVIVCAFSFAKISSKTGWSSNSFGQALCVILSIYFVYCLYFGNSGIERARHFRSAKQQIYAMLHLPFHLSLALTLEGLRTWTIIANVQYNFKKVYGYVDEIIGTFPDVFRLGELPPEAGSKIVQTLNKTIVDFGFDDEDSWQPMQKALVAMNLTWNNDAATIATGIPMRGAADKSGILKFYFDEFTSLVQNEQFKSNSLVVPEVQIKAANGSGVAQMDAYFAIFKMIFIYFFICTALVMILLGVFRSMSIGERDKVDRSLIMFRVGMGVFLGLLGLMGLMDDRITSYINSGALLPTLLFVLILVIGVEKVSTILAIKKAQRAGLGHDPEDEDMEKRNPYKHDASDSEETLTLREPVPEKV
;
A
#
# COMPACT_ATOMS: atom_id res chain seq x y z
N MET A 1 -81.67 -10.57 32.30
CA MET A 1 -81.25 -10.79 30.89
C MET A 1 -80.29 -9.75 30.32
N ALA A 2 -80.27 -8.51 30.79
CA ALA A 2 -79.32 -7.46 30.29
C ALA A 2 -77.84 -7.69 30.69
N HIS A 3 -77.56 -8.14 31.90
CA HIS A 3 -76.21 -8.40 32.40
C HIS A 3 -75.52 -9.58 31.71
N HIS A 4 -76.24 -10.52 31.14
CA HIS A 4 -75.63 -11.66 30.46
C HIS A 4 -75.22 -11.31 29.02
N LYS A 5 -75.93 -10.40 28.36
CA LYS A 5 -75.56 -9.92 27.01
C LYS A 5 -74.36 -9.05 27.01
N THR A 6 -74.13 -8.21 28.04
CA THR A 6 -72.90 -7.37 28.18
C THR A 6 -71.62 -8.18 28.47
N ALA A 7 -71.76 -9.27 29.26
CA ALA A 7 -70.59 -10.14 29.54
C ALA A 7 -70.16 -10.98 28.32
N VAL A 8 -71.12 -11.43 27.50
CA VAL A 8 -70.85 -12.17 26.25
C VAL A 8 -70.17 -11.25 25.20
N SER A 9 -70.68 -10.01 25.05
CA SER A 9 -70.10 -9.02 24.14
C SER A 9 -68.72 -8.62 24.53
N ALA A 10 -68.40 -8.44 25.84
CA ALA A 10 -67.05 -8.12 26.33
C ALA A 10 -66.07 -9.30 26.14
N HIS A 11 -66.59 -10.53 26.21
CA HIS A 11 -65.76 -11.72 25.96
C HIS A 11 -65.48 -11.92 24.46
N GLU A 12 -66.44 -11.62 23.58
CA GLU A 12 -66.23 -11.66 22.14
C GLU A 12 -65.25 -10.59 21.65
N THR A 13 -65.29 -9.34 22.16
CA THR A 13 -64.31 -8.27 21.86
C THR A 13 -62.93 -8.63 22.35
N SER A 14 -62.77 -9.18 23.54
CA SER A 14 -61.48 -9.66 24.07
C SER A 14 -60.87 -10.77 23.20
N LEU A 15 -61.68 -11.70 22.71
CA LEU A 15 -61.24 -12.78 21.80
C LEU A 15 -60.86 -12.26 20.40
N GLU A 16 -61.50 -11.20 19.91
CA GLU A 16 -61.12 -10.56 18.65
C GLU A 16 -59.82 -9.75 18.77
N GLU A 17 -59.61 -9.05 19.87
CA GLU A 17 -58.37 -8.36 20.17
C GLU A 17 -57.16 -9.31 20.31
N ASP A 18 -57.36 -10.45 21.00
CA ASP A 18 -56.33 -11.49 21.11
C ASP A 18 -56.02 -12.15 19.75
N ARG A 19 -57.03 -12.37 18.90
CA ARG A 19 -56.84 -12.89 17.53
C ARG A 19 -56.13 -11.88 16.63
N ALA A 20 -56.43 -10.59 16.76
CA ALA A 20 -55.75 -9.52 16.03
C ALA A 20 -54.29 -9.41 16.47
N GLY A 21 -54.02 -9.45 17.79
CA GLY A 21 -52.66 -9.46 18.33
C GLY A 21 -51.85 -10.68 17.90
N LEU A 22 -52.46 -11.86 17.82
CA LEU A 22 -51.83 -13.09 17.35
C LEU A 22 -51.50 -13.04 15.84
N LYS A 23 -52.40 -12.46 15.02
CA LYS A 23 -52.17 -12.24 13.59
C LYS A 23 -51.02 -11.28 13.36
N THR A 24 -50.94 -10.19 14.14
CA THR A 24 -49.87 -9.20 14.06
C THR A 24 -48.53 -9.81 14.45
N ARG A 25 -48.46 -10.58 15.55
CA ARG A 25 -47.24 -11.31 15.95
C ARG A 25 -46.81 -12.34 14.91
N LYS A 26 -47.72 -13.10 14.32
CA LYS A 26 -47.41 -14.04 13.23
C LYS A 26 -46.89 -13.33 11.98
N ALA A 27 -47.47 -12.18 11.64
CA ALA A 27 -46.99 -11.35 10.53
C ALA A 27 -45.59 -10.83 10.75
N VAL A 28 -45.27 -10.34 11.96
CA VAL A 28 -43.92 -9.88 12.33
C VAL A 28 -42.90 -11.03 12.29
N ILE A 29 -43.28 -12.21 12.82
CA ILE A 29 -42.43 -13.40 12.77
C ILE A 29 -42.19 -13.86 11.33
N LEU A 30 -43.25 -13.84 10.51
CA LEU A 30 -43.15 -14.20 9.10
C LEU A 30 -42.27 -13.21 8.35
N GLN A 31 -42.44 -11.92 8.59
CA GLN A 31 -41.61 -10.85 7.99
C GLN A 31 -40.15 -10.98 8.38
N ARG A 32 -39.85 -11.28 9.66
CA ARG A 32 -38.52 -11.58 10.13
C ARG A 32 -37.94 -12.82 9.43
N ARG A 33 -38.67 -13.91 9.34
CA ARG A 33 -38.23 -15.14 8.64
C ARG A 33 -38.04 -14.92 7.15
N LEU A 34 -38.84 -14.06 6.51
CA LEU A 34 -38.64 -13.68 5.11
C LEU A 34 -37.38 -12.82 4.91
N GLN A 35 -37.06 -11.97 5.88
CA GLN A 35 -35.80 -11.22 5.88
C GLN A 35 -34.55 -12.11 6.14
N GLU A 36 -34.72 -13.15 6.97
CA GLU A 36 -33.68 -14.14 7.26
C GLU A 36 -33.50 -15.17 6.13
N ASN A 37 -34.51 -15.33 5.25
CA ASN A 37 -34.47 -16.32 4.18
C ASN A 37 -33.76 -15.76 2.95
N LEU A 38 -32.52 -16.18 2.76
CA LEU A 38 -31.69 -15.80 1.61
C LEU A 38 -32.24 -16.49 0.33
N PRO A 39 -32.56 -15.74 -0.72
CA PRO A 39 -32.91 -16.32 -2.00
C PRO A 39 -31.75 -17.06 -2.63
N ALA A 40 -32.00 -18.12 -3.37
CA ALA A 40 -30.96 -18.86 -4.09
C ALA A 40 -30.21 -17.97 -5.10
N PHE A 41 -30.97 -17.13 -5.82
CA PHE A 41 -30.46 -16.14 -6.76
C PHE A 41 -31.05 -14.77 -6.45
N GLY A 42 -30.26 -13.71 -6.67
CA GLY A 42 -30.68 -12.33 -6.46
C GLY A 42 -31.74 -11.88 -7.49
N GLN A 43 -32.63 -10.98 -7.07
CA GLN A 43 -33.48 -10.24 -8.00
C GLN A 43 -32.72 -9.03 -8.51
N LEU A 44 -32.29 -9.07 -9.78
CA LEU A 44 -31.49 -8.01 -10.41
C LEU A 44 -32.31 -6.74 -10.73
N VAL A 45 -33.63 -6.79 -10.66
CA VAL A 45 -34.52 -5.70 -11.09
C VAL A 45 -35.62 -5.52 -10.08
N GLU A 46 -35.56 -4.47 -9.29
CA GLU A 46 -36.62 -4.22 -8.28
C GLU A 46 -37.70 -3.25 -8.78
N HIS A 47 -37.76 -2.59 -9.72
CA HIS A 47 -38.82 -1.82 -10.40
C HIS A 47 -38.25 -1.18 -11.69
N ALA A 48 -38.45 -1.82 -12.80
CA ALA A 48 -38.11 -1.26 -14.09
C ALA A 48 -39.25 -0.37 -14.58
N ASP A 49 -39.12 0.92 -14.49
CA ASP A 49 -39.72 1.81 -15.44
C ASP A 49 -39.19 1.48 -16.84
N GLN A 50 -40.08 1.47 -17.83
CA GLN A 50 -39.90 0.80 -19.12
C GLN A 50 -38.68 1.19 -19.95
N HIS A 51 -37.86 2.15 -19.51
CA HIS A 51 -36.72 2.69 -20.26
C HIS A 51 -35.36 2.70 -19.55
N GLU A 52 -35.27 2.56 -18.23
CA GLU A 52 -34.02 2.55 -17.50
C GLU A 52 -33.93 1.36 -16.55
N LEU A 53 -32.90 0.52 -16.74
CA LEU A 53 -32.49 -0.47 -15.75
C LEU A 53 -31.82 0.29 -14.60
N ARG A 54 -32.59 0.69 -13.60
CA ARG A 54 -32.06 1.17 -12.35
C ARG A 54 -31.81 -0.03 -11.46
N TYR A 55 -30.52 -0.36 -11.29
CA TYR A 55 -30.10 -1.23 -10.21
C TYR A 55 -30.38 -0.53 -8.88
N HIS A 56 -30.62 -1.31 -7.82
CA HIS A 56 -30.86 -0.75 -6.49
C HIS A 56 -29.72 0.19 -6.12
N GLU A 57 -30.02 1.47 -6.03
CA GLU A 57 -29.04 2.51 -5.74
C GLU A 57 -28.57 2.34 -4.30
N ARG A 58 -27.31 1.93 -4.13
CA ARG A 58 -26.68 1.78 -2.82
C ARG A 58 -25.68 2.88 -2.60
N GLU A 59 -25.82 3.52 -1.47
CA GLU A 59 -24.90 4.57 -1.07
C GLU A 59 -23.62 4.02 -0.46
N ASP A 60 -23.71 2.85 0.22
CA ASP A 60 -22.61 2.26 0.97
C ASP A 60 -22.29 0.82 0.55
N ALA A 61 -21.02 0.43 0.73
CA ALA A 61 -20.54 -0.93 0.52
C ALA A 61 -21.12 -1.88 1.58
N ARG A 62 -21.44 -3.11 1.17
CA ARG A 62 -21.88 -4.15 2.12
C ARG A 62 -20.69 -4.68 2.93
N ASN A 63 -20.96 -5.20 4.13
CA ASN A 63 -19.93 -5.78 5.00
C ASN A 63 -19.13 -6.90 4.31
N ILE A 64 -19.77 -7.71 3.45
CA ILE A 64 -19.10 -8.78 2.70
C ILE A 64 -18.13 -8.23 1.63
N GLU A 65 -18.42 -7.06 1.07
CA GLU A 65 -17.54 -6.38 0.12
C GLU A 65 -16.32 -5.80 0.85
N LEU A 66 -16.52 -5.21 2.02
CA LEU A 66 -15.44 -4.73 2.89
C LEU A 66 -14.57 -5.88 3.39
N LEU A 67 -15.17 -7.03 3.70
CA LEU A 67 -14.42 -8.24 4.05
C LEU A 67 -13.52 -8.69 2.89
N LEU A 68 -14.02 -8.68 1.65
CA LEU A 68 -13.20 -9.00 0.47
C LEU A 68 -12.02 -8.01 0.30
N ASP A 69 -12.25 -6.72 0.61
CA ASP A 69 -11.18 -5.71 0.57
C ASP A 69 -10.09 -6.00 1.61
N LEU A 70 -10.43 -6.54 2.80
CA LEU A 70 -9.44 -6.99 3.79
C LEU A 70 -8.59 -8.15 3.28
N PHE A 71 -9.15 -9.06 2.46
CA PHE A 71 -8.36 -10.12 1.82
C PHE A 71 -7.35 -9.53 0.82
N PHE A 72 -7.71 -8.47 0.09
CA PHE A 72 -6.75 -7.75 -0.75
C PHE A 72 -5.59 -7.18 0.07
N VAL A 73 -5.88 -6.55 1.21
CA VAL A 73 -4.84 -6.02 2.13
C VAL A 73 -3.93 -7.13 2.62
N ALA A 74 -4.48 -8.29 2.99
CA ALA A 74 -3.70 -9.45 3.44
C ALA A 74 -2.74 -9.95 2.36
N ILE A 75 -3.18 -10.00 1.09
CA ILE A 75 -2.31 -10.33 -0.04
C ILE A 75 -1.20 -9.29 -0.17
N PHE A 76 -1.58 -8.01 -0.15
CA PHE A 76 -0.66 -6.91 -0.34
C PHE A 76 0.41 -6.88 0.77
N SER A 77 0.00 -7.05 2.04
CA SER A 77 0.90 -7.16 3.20
C SER A 77 1.87 -8.33 3.07
N THR A 78 1.36 -9.52 2.70
CA THR A 78 2.19 -10.71 2.50
C THR A 78 3.18 -10.50 1.36
N PHE A 79 2.72 -9.88 0.28
CA PHE A 79 3.56 -9.57 -0.87
C PHE A 79 4.68 -8.60 -0.53
N THR A 80 4.37 -7.48 0.12
CA THR A 80 5.36 -6.46 0.53
C THR A 80 6.42 -7.04 1.47
N LYS A 81 6.04 -7.95 2.37
CA LYS A 81 6.98 -8.63 3.27
C LYS A 81 7.91 -9.61 2.57
N ASN A 82 7.43 -10.28 1.52
CA ASN A 82 8.19 -11.30 0.81
C ASN A 82 9.01 -10.76 -0.37
N HIS A 83 8.75 -9.53 -0.82
CA HIS A 83 9.40 -8.92 -1.98
C HIS A 83 10.12 -7.63 -1.59
N GLU A 84 11.38 -7.77 -1.18
CA GLU A 84 12.25 -6.63 -1.01
C GLU A 84 12.67 -6.09 -2.37
N ILE A 85 12.57 -4.77 -2.54
CA ILE A 85 12.96 -4.09 -3.78
C ILE A 85 14.45 -3.79 -3.72
N ASN A 86 15.25 -4.77 -4.13
CA ASN A 86 16.72 -4.72 -4.11
C ASN A 86 17.36 -4.82 -5.51
N SER A 87 16.54 -4.88 -6.56
CA SER A 87 16.99 -4.91 -7.95
C SER A 87 15.91 -4.36 -8.89
N ASN A 88 16.28 -4.01 -10.13
CA ASN A 88 15.32 -3.57 -11.14
C ASN A 88 14.32 -4.68 -11.49
N GLU A 89 14.75 -5.93 -11.45
CA GLU A 89 13.91 -7.10 -11.65
C GLU A 89 12.88 -7.24 -10.52
N ALA A 90 13.29 -7.01 -9.27
CA ALA A 90 12.39 -7.01 -8.12
C ALA A 90 11.38 -5.87 -8.21
N LEU A 91 11.79 -4.66 -8.60
CA LEU A 91 10.90 -3.52 -8.82
C LEU A 91 9.88 -3.80 -9.92
N SER A 92 10.31 -4.37 -11.04
CA SER A 92 9.40 -4.74 -12.13
C SER A 92 8.44 -5.84 -11.71
N SER A 93 8.92 -6.88 -10.99
CA SER A 93 8.09 -7.95 -10.42
C SER A 93 7.03 -7.39 -9.47
N TYR A 94 7.42 -6.43 -8.63
CA TYR A 94 6.51 -5.75 -7.71
C TYR A 94 5.39 -5.03 -8.46
N ALA A 95 5.73 -4.19 -9.44
CA ALA A 95 4.75 -3.42 -10.22
C ALA A 95 3.78 -4.34 -10.95
N VAL A 96 4.29 -5.42 -11.48
CA VAL A 96 3.58 -6.43 -12.23
C VAL A 96 2.57 -7.16 -11.36
N TYR A 97 3.03 -7.72 -10.28
CA TYR A 97 2.17 -8.48 -9.39
C TYR A 97 1.09 -7.59 -8.77
N PHE A 98 1.46 -6.37 -8.36
CA PHE A 98 0.50 -5.38 -7.90
C PHE A 98 -0.59 -5.12 -8.96
N GLY A 99 -0.22 -4.95 -10.23
CA GLY A 99 -1.17 -4.77 -11.32
C GLY A 99 -2.15 -5.93 -11.47
N VAL A 100 -1.66 -7.18 -11.35
CA VAL A 100 -2.51 -8.38 -11.44
C VAL A 100 -3.52 -8.48 -10.31
N ILE A 101 -3.08 -8.30 -9.05
CA ILE A 101 -3.99 -8.39 -7.89
C ILE A 101 -4.97 -7.22 -7.89
N TRP A 102 -4.51 -6.01 -8.21
CA TRP A 102 -5.34 -4.81 -8.28
C TRP A 102 -6.42 -4.94 -9.36
N ALA A 103 -6.07 -5.40 -10.56
CA ALA A 103 -7.05 -5.60 -11.62
C ALA A 103 -8.05 -6.72 -11.29
N SER A 104 -7.61 -7.80 -10.64
CA SER A 104 -8.51 -8.86 -10.18
C SER A 104 -9.48 -8.36 -9.11
N TRP A 105 -8.99 -7.52 -8.18
CA TRP A 105 -9.83 -6.83 -7.20
C TRP A 105 -10.82 -5.87 -7.87
N LEU A 106 -10.35 -5.05 -8.84
CA LEU A 106 -11.23 -4.11 -9.53
C LEU A 106 -12.35 -4.86 -10.26
N GLN A 107 -12.04 -5.96 -10.97
CA GLN A 107 -13.03 -6.75 -11.69
C GLN A 107 -14.10 -7.31 -10.76
N ALA A 108 -13.72 -7.82 -9.56
CA ALA A 108 -14.66 -8.24 -8.54
C ALA A 108 -15.52 -7.05 -8.05
N CYS A 109 -14.87 -5.91 -7.80
CA CYS A 109 -15.54 -4.68 -7.38
C CYS A 109 -16.54 -4.17 -8.43
N LEU A 110 -16.17 -4.19 -9.71
CA LEU A 110 -17.04 -3.77 -10.81
C LEU A 110 -18.29 -4.65 -10.97
N TYR A 111 -18.18 -5.94 -10.70
CA TYR A 111 -19.32 -6.83 -10.62
C TYR A 111 -20.22 -6.47 -9.42
N ASP A 112 -19.62 -6.33 -8.24
CA ASP A 112 -20.31 -6.10 -6.97
C ASP A 112 -21.15 -4.83 -6.95
N VAL A 113 -20.56 -3.72 -7.42
CA VAL A 113 -21.24 -2.40 -7.41
C VAL A 113 -22.47 -2.36 -8.33
N ARG A 114 -22.56 -3.28 -9.28
CA ARG A 114 -23.67 -3.37 -10.25
C ARG A 114 -24.68 -4.44 -9.88
N PHE A 115 -24.21 -5.66 -9.62
CA PHE A 115 -25.00 -6.86 -9.53
C PHE A 115 -25.03 -7.47 -8.14
N GLY A 116 -24.25 -6.92 -7.21
CA GLY A 116 -24.14 -7.43 -5.86
C GLY A 116 -25.50 -7.43 -5.15
N PHE A 117 -26.15 -8.58 -5.05
CA PHE A 117 -27.36 -8.83 -4.29
C PHE A 117 -27.06 -9.87 -3.21
N ASP A 118 -27.69 -9.78 -2.04
CA ASP A 118 -27.48 -10.79 -1.00
C ASP A 118 -28.26 -12.06 -1.30
N SER A 119 -27.59 -13.05 -1.89
CA SER A 119 -28.15 -14.35 -2.27
C SER A 119 -27.17 -15.48 -1.96
N MET A 120 -27.67 -16.73 -1.93
CA MET A 120 -26.82 -17.91 -1.72
C MET A 120 -25.73 -18.01 -2.79
N PHE A 121 -26.07 -17.74 -4.05
CA PHE A 121 -25.12 -17.75 -5.16
C PHE A 121 -24.00 -16.70 -4.96
N GLU A 122 -24.36 -15.46 -4.59
CA GLU A 122 -23.38 -14.40 -4.37
C GLU A 122 -22.48 -14.70 -3.16
N ARG A 123 -23.01 -15.22 -2.07
CA ARG A 123 -22.21 -15.64 -0.91
C ARG A 123 -21.23 -16.74 -1.26
N PHE A 124 -21.65 -17.73 -2.06
CA PHE A 124 -20.78 -18.80 -2.54
C PHE A 124 -19.65 -18.25 -3.44
N THR A 125 -20.00 -17.42 -4.43
CA THR A 125 -18.99 -16.83 -5.33
C THR A 125 -18.00 -15.93 -4.56
N LYS A 126 -18.46 -15.22 -3.53
CA LYS A 126 -17.58 -14.46 -2.62
C LYS A 126 -16.63 -15.35 -1.85
N ALA A 127 -17.11 -16.47 -1.31
CA ALA A 127 -16.22 -17.42 -0.63
C ALA A 127 -15.13 -17.95 -1.59
N VAL A 128 -15.49 -18.28 -2.83
CA VAL A 128 -14.51 -18.69 -3.84
C VAL A 128 -13.52 -17.55 -4.16
N GLN A 129 -13.98 -16.29 -4.29
CA GLN A 129 -13.09 -15.13 -4.50
C GLN A 129 -12.12 -14.95 -3.33
N MET A 130 -12.57 -15.10 -2.08
CA MET A 130 -11.70 -15.04 -0.89
C MET A 130 -10.65 -16.15 -0.90
N CYS A 131 -11.04 -17.39 -1.26
CA CYS A 131 -10.09 -18.49 -1.42
C CYS A 131 -9.05 -18.20 -2.53
N MET A 132 -9.46 -17.62 -3.65
CA MET A 132 -8.54 -17.20 -4.71
C MET A 132 -7.57 -16.12 -4.23
N PHE A 133 -8.04 -15.16 -3.45
CA PHE A 133 -7.17 -14.13 -2.89
C PHE A 133 -6.13 -14.71 -1.92
N ILE A 134 -6.48 -15.67 -1.08
CA ILE A 134 -5.50 -16.41 -0.28
C ILE A 134 -4.52 -17.18 -1.19
N GLY A 135 -5.00 -17.77 -2.28
CA GLY A 135 -4.14 -18.39 -3.29
C GLY A 135 -3.13 -17.40 -3.89
N PHE A 136 -3.57 -16.19 -4.24
CA PHE A 136 -2.65 -15.13 -4.69
C PHE A 136 -1.62 -14.80 -3.60
N ALA A 137 -2.01 -14.66 -2.34
CA ALA A 137 -1.06 -14.42 -1.25
C ALA A 137 0.00 -15.55 -1.15
N SER A 138 -0.41 -16.81 -1.28
CA SER A 138 0.51 -17.96 -1.22
C SER A 138 1.48 -18.02 -2.40
N ALA A 139 1.07 -17.53 -3.58
CA ALA A 139 1.90 -17.50 -4.77
C ALA A 139 3.02 -16.43 -4.71
N THR A 140 2.91 -15.43 -3.79
CA THR A 140 3.88 -14.31 -3.71
C THR A 140 5.31 -14.77 -3.44
N GLY A 141 5.52 -15.72 -2.54
CA GLY A 141 6.86 -16.19 -2.16
C GLY A 141 7.62 -16.94 -3.27
N CYS A 142 6.92 -17.32 -4.35
CA CYS A 142 7.49 -18.05 -5.47
C CYS A 142 7.69 -17.18 -6.73
N LEU A 143 7.24 -15.93 -6.69
CA LEU A 143 7.32 -15.00 -7.82
C LEU A 143 8.67 -14.28 -7.81
N ASN A 144 9.70 -14.91 -8.32
CA ASN A 144 10.97 -14.27 -8.57
C ASN A 144 11.20 -14.22 -10.08
N MET A 145 11.35 -13.01 -10.64
CA MET A 145 11.62 -12.82 -12.07
C MET A 145 13.06 -13.11 -12.48
N ASP A 146 13.94 -13.45 -11.53
CA ASP A 146 15.30 -13.85 -11.86
C ASP A 146 15.30 -15.20 -12.63
N PRO A 147 15.72 -15.22 -13.89
CA PRO A 147 15.74 -16.43 -14.69
C PRO A 147 16.62 -17.54 -14.09
N ALA A 148 17.67 -17.16 -13.34
CA ALA A 148 18.61 -18.10 -12.73
C ALA A 148 18.00 -18.85 -11.53
N SER A 149 17.14 -18.18 -10.75
CA SER A 149 16.47 -18.80 -9.61
C SER A 149 15.36 -19.77 -10.03
N GLN A 150 14.72 -19.53 -11.17
CA GLN A 150 13.66 -20.38 -11.70
C GLN A 150 14.18 -21.67 -12.34
N ALA A 151 15.39 -21.64 -12.93
CA ALA A 151 16.00 -22.81 -13.54
C ALA A 151 16.33 -23.93 -12.53
N LYS A 152 16.47 -23.62 -11.25
CA LYS A 152 16.79 -24.58 -10.18
C LYS A 152 15.61 -25.41 -9.68
N LYS A 153 14.36 -25.00 -9.94
CA LYS A 153 13.13 -25.69 -9.47
C LYS A 153 12.45 -26.49 -10.58
N LYS A 154 13.19 -27.36 -11.26
CA LYS A 154 12.60 -28.33 -12.19
C LYS A 154 11.77 -29.35 -11.41
N GLY A 155 10.43 -29.35 -11.64
CA GLY A 155 9.53 -30.39 -11.13
C GLY A 155 8.45 -29.93 -10.14
N GLU A 156 8.55 -28.72 -9.57
CA GLU A 156 7.49 -28.14 -8.74
C GLU A 156 6.70 -27.11 -9.56
N LEU A 157 5.40 -27.00 -9.27
CA LEU A 157 4.58 -25.93 -9.85
C LEU A 157 5.25 -24.61 -9.48
N SER A 158 5.89 -23.97 -10.46
CA SER A 158 6.54 -22.66 -10.20
C SER A 158 5.50 -21.67 -9.70
N GLY A 159 5.90 -20.62 -8.98
CA GLY A 159 4.96 -19.59 -8.54
C GLY A 159 4.14 -18.99 -9.67
N PHE A 160 4.70 -18.96 -10.89
CA PHE A 160 3.98 -18.58 -12.09
C PHE A 160 2.91 -19.60 -12.50
N GLY A 161 3.16 -20.90 -12.31
CA GLY A 161 2.16 -21.93 -12.55
C GLY A 161 0.96 -21.78 -11.60
N SER A 162 1.22 -21.57 -10.32
CA SER A 162 0.18 -21.32 -9.31
C SER A 162 -0.61 -20.05 -9.62
N LEU A 163 0.07 -18.95 -9.94
CA LEU A 163 -0.56 -17.70 -10.36
C LEU A 163 -1.46 -17.91 -11.58
N ASN A 164 -0.99 -18.68 -12.57
CA ASN A 164 -1.75 -18.94 -13.79
C ASN A 164 -3.02 -19.73 -13.52
N VAL A 165 -2.96 -20.77 -12.70
CA VAL A 165 -4.15 -21.54 -12.28
C VAL A 165 -5.16 -20.61 -11.60
N LEU A 166 -4.72 -19.73 -10.70
CA LEU A 166 -5.59 -18.75 -10.04
C LEU A 166 -6.22 -17.77 -11.03
N MET A 167 -5.47 -17.34 -12.05
CA MET A 167 -6.01 -16.50 -13.13
C MET A 167 -7.08 -17.24 -13.96
N ILE A 168 -6.87 -18.50 -14.30
CA ILE A 168 -7.85 -19.33 -15.01
C ILE A 168 -9.15 -19.43 -14.19
N VAL A 169 -9.03 -19.81 -12.90
CA VAL A 169 -10.19 -19.97 -12.00
C VAL A 169 -10.94 -18.66 -11.81
N SER A 170 -10.21 -17.55 -11.63
CA SER A 170 -10.82 -16.23 -11.41
C SER A 170 -11.64 -15.78 -12.63
N ARG A 171 -11.11 -15.97 -13.84
CA ARG A 171 -11.81 -15.58 -15.08
C ARG A 171 -12.99 -16.50 -15.38
N ALA A 172 -12.87 -17.80 -15.10
CA ALA A 172 -13.99 -18.72 -15.17
C ALA A 172 -15.12 -18.32 -14.19
N LEU A 173 -14.78 -17.92 -12.97
CA LEU A 173 -15.75 -17.44 -11.98
C LEU A 173 -16.43 -16.15 -12.44
N PHE A 174 -15.69 -15.15 -12.93
CA PHE A 174 -16.30 -13.92 -13.46
C PHE A 174 -17.19 -14.20 -14.67
N SER A 175 -16.76 -15.08 -15.57
CA SER A 175 -17.62 -15.53 -16.69
C SER A 175 -18.93 -16.10 -16.20
N LEU A 176 -18.89 -16.98 -15.19
CA LEU A 176 -20.09 -17.59 -14.59
C LEU A 176 -20.99 -16.52 -13.93
N GLN A 177 -20.43 -15.57 -13.19
CA GLN A 177 -21.18 -14.49 -12.55
C GLN A 177 -21.90 -13.60 -13.58
N TYR A 178 -21.20 -13.15 -14.63
CA TYR A 178 -21.83 -12.34 -15.69
C TYR A 178 -22.84 -13.15 -16.53
N PHE A 179 -22.62 -14.47 -16.71
CA PHE A 179 -23.58 -15.35 -17.36
C PHE A 179 -24.84 -15.53 -16.51
N ALA A 180 -24.69 -15.71 -15.19
CA ALA A 180 -25.81 -15.77 -14.26
C ALA A 180 -26.62 -14.46 -14.29
N ALA A 181 -25.93 -13.30 -14.28
CA ALA A 181 -26.58 -12.00 -14.43
C ALA A 181 -27.35 -11.90 -15.76
N TYR A 182 -26.75 -12.33 -16.88
CA TYR A 182 -27.41 -12.39 -18.19
C TYR A 182 -28.70 -13.24 -18.15
N TRP A 183 -28.64 -14.41 -17.49
CA TRP A 183 -29.79 -15.30 -17.37
C TRP A 183 -30.91 -14.72 -16.50
N LEU A 184 -30.54 -14.07 -15.39
CA LEU A 184 -31.49 -13.47 -14.42
C LEU A 184 -32.17 -12.21 -14.95
N VAL A 185 -31.56 -11.43 -15.82
CA VAL A 185 -32.14 -10.21 -16.43
C VAL A 185 -33.43 -10.53 -17.24
N GLY A 186 -33.63 -11.79 -17.66
CA GLY A 186 -34.84 -12.21 -18.33
C GLY A 186 -35.03 -11.64 -19.74
N SER A 187 -36.23 -11.81 -20.32
CA SER A 187 -36.52 -11.35 -21.70
C SER A 187 -36.97 -9.89 -21.78
N LYS A 188 -37.30 -9.26 -20.65
CA LYS A 188 -37.86 -7.90 -20.60
C LYS A 188 -36.82 -6.80 -20.89
N HIS A 189 -35.54 -7.04 -20.62
CA HIS A 189 -34.48 -6.02 -20.74
C HIS A 189 -33.42 -6.44 -21.78
N ARG A 190 -33.84 -6.57 -23.04
CA ARG A 190 -32.96 -6.94 -24.17
C ARG A 190 -31.70 -6.09 -24.32
N PRO A 191 -31.69 -4.75 -24.08
CA PRO A 191 -30.47 -3.94 -24.22
C PRO A 191 -29.33 -4.35 -23.30
N ALA A 192 -29.62 -4.83 -22.08
CA ALA A 192 -28.60 -5.25 -21.12
C ALA A 192 -28.00 -6.64 -21.44
N LYS A 193 -28.71 -7.47 -22.20
CA LYS A 193 -28.24 -8.82 -22.52
C LYS A 193 -26.98 -8.84 -23.36
N VAL A 194 -26.87 -7.95 -24.33
CA VAL A 194 -25.71 -7.89 -25.23
C VAL A 194 -24.41 -7.59 -24.45
N PRO A 195 -24.30 -6.50 -23.67
CA PRO A 195 -23.08 -6.23 -22.93
C PRO A 195 -22.77 -7.27 -21.86
N LEU A 196 -23.76 -7.88 -21.21
CA LEU A 196 -23.55 -8.95 -20.24
C LEU A 196 -22.97 -10.20 -20.88
N LEU A 197 -23.51 -10.60 -22.05
CA LEU A 197 -23.02 -11.76 -22.78
C LEU A 197 -21.61 -11.50 -23.33
N LEU A 198 -21.33 -10.30 -23.84
CA LEU A 198 -20.00 -9.91 -24.31
C LEU A 198 -18.98 -9.96 -23.17
N THR A 199 -19.33 -9.46 -21.98
CA THR A 199 -18.45 -9.49 -20.81
C THR A 199 -18.21 -10.92 -20.33
N SER A 200 -19.25 -11.75 -20.25
CA SER A 200 -19.13 -13.17 -19.91
C SER A 200 -18.24 -13.92 -20.91
N GLY A 201 -18.48 -13.71 -22.22
CA GLY A 201 -17.68 -14.30 -23.30
C GLY A 201 -16.21 -13.86 -23.29
N MET A 202 -15.95 -12.58 -22.99
CA MET A 202 -14.60 -12.07 -22.82
C MET A 202 -13.85 -12.79 -21.70
N TYR A 203 -14.48 -12.94 -20.51
CA TYR A 203 -13.85 -13.66 -19.40
C TYR A 203 -13.67 -15.15 -19.69
N ALA A 204 -14.61 -15.80 -20.38
CA ALA A 204 -14.47 -17.18 -20.82
C ALA A 204 -13.26 -17.32 -21.76
N MET A 205 -13.14 -16.41 -22.72
CA MET A 205 -12.00 -16.38 -23.64
C MET A 205 -10.68 -16.10 -22.92
N ALA A 206 -10.65 -15.17 -21.97
CA ALA A 206 -9.46 -14.92 -21.15
C ALA A 206 -9.05 -16.16 -20.35
N SER A 207 -9.97 -16.87 -19.73
CA SER A 207 -9.71 -18.13 -19.02
C SER A 207 -9.10 -19.18 -19.96
N LEU A 208 -9.61 -19.29 -21.18
CA LEU A 208 -9.07 -20.18 -22.20
C LEU A 208 -7.64 -19.79 -22.61
N ILE A 209 -7.38 -18.49 -22.85
CA ILE A 209 -6.05 -17.99 -23.22
C ILE A 209 -5.05 -18.26 -22.10
N TYR A 210 -5.41 -18.03 -20.81
CA TYR A 210 -4.56 -18.39 -19.68
C TYR A 210 -4.29 -19.89 -19.61
N SER A 211 -5.27 -20.74 -19.94
CA SER A 211 -5.09 -22.20 -20.01
C SER A 211 -4.14 -22.61 -21.11
N LEU A 212 -4.22 -21.96 -22.27
CA LEU A 212 -3.28 -22.18 -23.38
C LEU A 212 -1.88 -21.69 -23.04
N LEU A 213 -1.75 -20.51 -22.44
CA LEU A 213 -0.47 -20.00 -21.97
C LEU A 213 0.19 -20.94 -20.96
N PHE A 214 -0.57 -21.53 -20.05
CA PHE A 214 -0.06 -22.51 -19.11
C PHE A 214 0.56 -23.71 -19.82
N LYS A 215 -0.15 -24.27 -20.80
CA LYS A 215 0.31 -25.44 -21.54
C LYS A 215 1.53 -25.16 -22.43
N PHE A 216 1.48 -24.09 -23.21
CA PHE A 216 2.51 -23.84 -24.25
C PHE A 216 3.75 -23.11 -23.70
N VAL A 217 3.61 -22.27 -22.71
CA VAL A 217 4.70 -21.40 -22.24
C VAL A 217 5.37 -21.94 -20.99
N LEU A 218 4.60 -22.43 -20.03
CA LEU A 218 5.14 -22.87 -18.75
C LEU A 218 5.56 -24.33 -18.72
N LEU A 219 4.83 -25.21 -19.46
CA LEU A 219 5.15 -26.64 -19.49
C LEU A 219 6.23 -27.00 -20.53
N ASP A 220 6.16 -26.40 -21.73
CA ASP A 220 7.03 -26.83 -22.84
C ASP A 220 8.35 -26.06 -22.95
N THR A 221 8.38 -24.77 -22.64
CA THR A 221 9.54 -23.92 -22.92
C THR A 221 10.27 -23.36 -21.70
N GLY A 222 9.65 -23.37 -20.53
CA GLY A 222 10.23 -22.76 -19.32
C GLY A 222 10.62 -21.28 -19.46
N ARG A 223 10.09 -20.59 -20.49
CA ARG A 223 10.46 -19.21 -20.80
C ARG A 223 9.63 -18.24 -19.98
N VAL A 224 10.30 -17.51 -19.10
CA VAL A 224 9.75 -16.41 -18.30
C VAL A 224 9.11 -15.31 -19.18
N GLN A 225 9.52 -15.20 -20.44
CA GLN A 225 9.00 -14.19 -21.39
C GLN A 225 7.48 -14.29 -21.65
N GLY A 226 6.86 -15.47 -21.46
CA GLY A 226 5.40 -15.62 -21.53
C GLY A 226 4.63 -14.80 -20.52
N PHE A 227 5.30 -14.34 -19.47
CA PHE A 227 4.70 -13.51 -18.44
C PHE A 227 4.21 -12.14 -18.95
N TYR A 228 4.88 -11.55 -19.94
CA TYR A 228 4.40 -10.33 -20.59
C TYR A 228 3.02 -10.51 -21.25
N GLY A 229 2.65 -11.73 -21.62
CA GLY A 229 1.34 -12.08 -22.14
C GLY A 229 0.21 -11.79 -21.14
N TYR A 230 0.48 -11.91 -19.83
CA TYR A 230 -0.51 -11.60 -18.79
C TYR A 230 -0.95 -10.14 -18.82
N TYR A 231 -0.01 -9.21 -19.06
CA TYR A 231 -0.34 -7.77 -19.14
C TYR A 231 -1.18 -7.44 -20.35
N VAL A 232 -0.86 -8.07 -21.49
CA VAL A 232 -1.62 -7.85 -22.71
C VAL A 232 -3.06 -8.31 -22.52
N ILE A 233 -3.26 -9.49 -21.92
CA ILE A 233 -4.61 -10.01 -21.62
C ILE A 233 -5.31 -9.10 -20.61
N LEU A 234 -4.63 -8.72 -19.53
CA LEU A 234 -5.20 -7.90 -18.48
C LEU A 234 -5.59 -6.50 -18.99
N ALA A 235 -4.72 -5.86 -19.78
CA ALA A 235 -4.99 -4.59 -20.42
C ALA A 235 -6.18 -4.69 -21.39
N PHE A 236 -6.28 -5.79 -22.14
CA PHE A 236 -7.41 -6.07 -23.00
C PHE A 236 -8.70 -6.23 -22.20
N GLU A 237 -8.71 -7.05 -21.14
CA GLU A 237 -9.86 -7.22 -20.23
C GLU A 237 -10.37 -5.87 -19.71
N LEU A 238 -9.47 -5.07 -19.12
CA LEU A 238 -9.82 -3.76 -18.55
C LEU A 238 -10.31 -2.78 -19.62
N SER A 239 -9.73 -2.80 -20.82
CA SER A 239 -10.14 -1.95 -21.93
C SER A 239 -11.53 -2.32 -22.43
N VAL A 240 -11.83 -3.62 -22.58
CA VAL A 240 -13.16 -4.09 -23.02
C VAL A 240 -14.23 -3.72 -22.00
N ILE A 241 -14.00 -4.00 -20.71
CA ILE A 241 -14.98 -3.67 -19.66
C ILE A 241 -15.24 -2.16 -19.61
N SER A 242 -14.18 -1.34 -19.66
CA SER A 242 -14.30 0.12 -19.64
C SER A 242 -15.05 0.63 -20.87
N THR A 243 -14.80 0.07 -22.06
CA THR A 243 -15.47 0.45 -23.29
C THR A 243 -16.95 0.06 -23.26
N LEU A 244 -17.28 -1.15 -22.79
CA LEU A 244 -18.66 -1.59 -22.62
C LEU A 244 -19.41 -0.71 -21.62
N ALA A 245 -18.78 -0.40 -20.49
CA ALA A 245 -19.36 0.48 -19.48
C ALA A 245 -19.52 1.94 -19.94
N ALA A 246 -18.66 2.42 -20.84
CA ALA A 246 -18.77 3.74 -21.43
C ALA A 246 -19.85 3.80 -22.53
N ARG A 247 -20.07 2.70 -23.26
CA ARG A 247 -20.97 2.62 -24.44
C ARG A 247 -22.40 2.28 -24.08
N TYR A 248 -22.61 1.45 -23.05
CA TYR A 248 -23.92 0.98 -22.64
C TYR A 248 -24.27 1.52 -21.26
N GLU A 249 -25.25 2.41 -21.18
CA GLU A 249 -25.68 3.03 -19.91
C GLU A 249 -26.20 2.00 -18.91
N CYS A 250 -26.84 0.93 -19.37
CA CYS A 250 -27.34 -0.16 -18.53
C CYS A 250 -26.25 -0.95 -17.78
N VAL A 251 -24.98 -0.83 -18.17
CA VAL A 251 -23.82 -1.42 -17.46
C VAL A 251 -22.80 -0.34 -17.04
N SER A 252 -23.21 0.92 -17.07
CA SER A 252 -22.40 2.05 -16.58
C SER A 252 -22.19 1.98 -15.07
N PHE A 253 -21.14 2.60 -14.55
CA PHE A 253 -20.89 2.74 -13.11
C PHE A 253 -21.44 4.04 -12.53
N ARG A 254 -22.16 4.82 -13.34
CA ARG A 254 -22.75 6.07 -12.89
C ARG A 254 -23.72 5.80 -11.74
N ASP A 255 -23.67 6.68 -10.74
CA ASP A 255 -24.49 6.62 -9.52
C ASP A 255 -24.28 5.34 -8.67
N THR A 256 -23.17 4.61 -8.89
CA THR A 256 -22.75 3.50 -8.02
C THR A 256 -21.76 3.96 -6.96
N HIS A 257 -21.56 3.12 -5.94
CA HIS A 257 -20.59 3.37 -4.86
C HIS A 257 -19.12 3.00 -5.21
N LEU A 258 -18.79 2.83 -6.51
CA LEU A 258 -17.44 2.50 -6.97
C LEU A 258 -16.37 3.48 -6.45
N HIS A 259 -16.68 4.79 -6.43
CA HIS A 259 -15.76 5.79 -5.92
C HIS A 259 -15.43 5.59 -4.43
N LYS A 260 -16.43 5.21 -3.60
CA LYS A 260 -16.20 4.88 -2.18
C LYS A 260 -15.29 3.67 -2.02
N ARG A 261 -15.45 2.63 -2.87
CA ARG A 261 -14.58 1.46 -2.86
C ARG A 261 -13.12 1.82 -3.18
N LEU A 262 -12.89 2.68 -4.18
CA LEU A 262 -11.56 3.17 -4.52
C LEU A 262 -10.94 4.01 -3.38
N MET A 263 -11.75 4.82 -2.69
CA MET A 263 -11.32 5.56 -1.50
C MET A 263 -10.93 4.63 -0.34
N VAL A 264 -11.75 3.61 -0.07
CA VAL A 264 -11.46 2.59 0.95
C VAL A 264 -10.17 1.86 0.62
N LEU A 265 -9.94 1.48 -0.64
CA LEU A 265 -8.68 0.85 -1.05
C LEU A 265 -7.47 1.78 -0.85
N THR A 266 -7.60 3.08 -1.17
CA THR A 266 -6.55 4.07 -0.88
C THR A 266 -6.23 4.12 0.62
N LEU A 267 -7.26 4.14 1.48
CA LEU A 267 -7.09 4.14 2.94
C LEU A 267 -6.39 2.87 3.42
N MET A 268 -6.74 1.72 2.85
CA MET A 268 -6.14 0.43 3.18
C MET A 268 -4.65 0.38 2.79
N ILE A 269 -4.28 0.88 1.60
CA ILE A 269 -2.88 0.97 1.17
C ILE A 269 -2.09 1.89 2.10
N LEU A 270 -2.64 3.05 2.49
CA LEU A 270 -2.02 3.94 3.48
C LEU A 270 -1.85 3.24 4.84
N GLY A 271 -2.87 2.48 5.28
CA GLY A 271 -2.83 1.70 6.52
C GLY A 271 -1.73 0.63 6.51
N GLU A 272 -1.56 -0.08 5.40
CA GLU A 272 -0.46 -1.03 5.23
C GLU A 272 0.90 -0.32 5.32
N GLY A 273 1.05 0.85 4.68
CA GLY A 273 2.26 1.65 4.80
C GLY A 273 2.59 2.02 6.26
N VAL A 274 1.57 2.36 7.07
CA VAL A 274 1.75 2.61 8.51
C VAL A 274 2.24 1.36 9.23
N ILE A 275 1.63 0.19 8.96
CA ILE A 275 2.00 -1.09 9.59
C ILE A 275 3.46 -1.45 9.28
N VAL A 276 3.85 -1.35 8.01
CA VAL A 276 5.21 -1.69 7.55
C VAL A 276 6.26 -0.74 8.15
N CYS A 277 5.97 0.55 8.22
CA CYS A 277 6.85 1.53 8.86
C CYS A 277 6.94 1.31 10.37
N ALA A 278 5.81 1.06 11.06
CA ALA A 278 5.80 0.77 12.48
C ALA A 278 6.62 -0.49 12.84
N PHE A 279 6.51 -1.53 12.02
CA PHE A 279 7.33 -2.74 12.18
C PHE A 279 8.83 -2.45 12.04
N SER A 280 9.21 -1.60 11.08
CA SER A 280 10.59 -1.19 10.88
C SER A 280 11.12 -0.36 12.05
N PHE A 281 10.31 0.56 12.60
CA PHE A 281 10.67 1.31 13.80
C PHE A 281 10.84 0.42 15.03
N ALA A 282 9.94 -0.56 15.23
CA ALA A 282 10.06 -1.52 16.31
C ALA A 282 11.36 -2.32 16.20
N LYS A 283 11.73 -2.75 14.99
CA LYS A 283 12.96 -3.49 14.72
C LYS A 283 14.23 -2.64 14.98
N ILE A 284 14.23 -1.37 14.56
CA ILE A 284 15.31 -0.43 14.84
C ILE A 284 15.44 -0.21 16.36
N SER A 285 14.32 0.07 17.03
CA SER A 285 14.31 0.34 18.47
C SER A 285 14.77 -0.84 19.31
N SER A 286 14.42 -2.07 18.94
CA SER A 286 14.82 -3.28 19.67
C SER A 286 16.32 -3.56 19.59
N LYS A 287 17.00 -3.14 18.50
CA LYS A 287 18.43 -3.39 18.29
C LYS A 287 19.35 -2.29 18.81
N THR A 288 19.04 -1.05 18.46
CA THR A 288 19.94 0.09 18.72
C THR A 288 19.37 1.13 19.67
N GLY A 289 18.16 0.88 20.18
CA GLY A 289 17.41 1.86 20.97
C GLY A 289 16.93 3.07 20.14
N TRP A 290 16.22 3.99 20.79
CA TRP A 290 15.76 5.23 20.18
C TRP A 290 16.88 6.28 20.20
N SER A 291 17.26 6.77 19.03
CA SER A 291 18.12 7.95 18.89
C SER A 291 17.28 9.17 18.48
N SER A 292 17.80 10.38 18.70
CA SER A 292 17.15 11.62 18.22
C SER A 292 16.95 11.59 16.69
N ASN A 293 17.90 11.00 15.96
CA ASN A 293 17.77 10.82 14.52
C ASN A 293 16.65 9.85 14.13
N SER A 294 16.57 8.68 14.79
CA SER A 294 15.52 7.70 14.54
C SER A 294 14.14 8.27 14.84
N PHE A 295 14.00 9.04 15.92
CA PHE A 295 12.76 9.72 16.26
C PHE A 295 12.37 10.78 15.20
N GLY A 296 13.33 11.60 14.76
CA GLY A 296 13.11 12.59 13.70
C GLY A 296 12.67 11.95 12.38
N GLN A 297 13.30 10.85 11.98
CA GLN A 297 12.92 10.10 10.77
C GLN A 297 11.50 9.49 10.91
N ALA A 298 11.16 8.91 12.07
CA ALA A 298 9.83 8.39 12.34
C ALA A 298 8.75 9.47 12.21
N LEU A 299 9.01 10.65 12.78
CA LEU A 299 8.09 11.79 12.69
C LEU A 299 7.91 12.23 11.23
N CYS A 300 8.99 12.32 10.45
CA CYS A 300 8.92 12.66 9.03
C CYS A 300 8.05 11.67 8.25
N VAL A 301 8.19 10.37 8.49
CA VAL A 301 7.41 9.32 7.83
C VAL A 301 5.93 9.42 8.18
N ILE A 302 5.61 9.47 9.48
CA ILE A 302 4.21 9.51 9.95
C ILE A 302 3.50 10.76 9.43
N LEU A 303 4.15 11.92 9.52
CA LEU A 303 3.57 13.17 9.00
C LEU A 303 3.44 13.14 7.47
N SER A 304 4.37 12.53 6.74
CA SER A 304 4.27 12.41 5.29
C SER A 304 3.06 11.55 4.88
N ILE A 305 2.83 10.42 5.55
CA ILE A 305 1.63 9.57 5.32
C ILE A 305 0.36 10.36 5.65
N TYR A 306 0.33 11.07 6.79
CA TYR A 306 -0.81 11.90 7.18
C TYR A 306 -1.11 13.01 6.17
N PHE A 307 -0.09 13.69 5.65
CA PHE A 307 -0.30 14.74 4.66
C PHE A 307 -0.75 14.22 3.30
N VAL A 308 -0.28 13.04 2.87
CA VAL A 308 -0.81 12.37 1.68
C VAL A 308 -2.30 12.02 1.89
N TYR A 309 -2.66 11.51 3.07
CA TYR A 309 -4.06 11.33 3.45
C TYR A 309 -4.86 12.63 3.33
N CYS A 310 -4.38 13.73 3.92
CA CYS A 310 -5.05 15.03 3.84
C CYS A 310 -5.21 15.54 2.41
N LEU A 311 -4.21 15.34 1.55
CA LEU A 311 -4.24 15.76 0.15
C LEU A 311 -5.23 14.95 -0.69
N TYR A 312 -5.44 13.67 -0.38
CA TYR A 312 -6.39 12.81 -1.07
C TYR A 312 -7.82 13.03 -0.54
N PHE A 313 -8.05 12.86 0.77
CA PHE A 313 -9.38 12.91 1.39
C PHE A 313 -9.89 14.34 1.65
N GLY A 314 -9.01 15.33 1.74
CA GLY A 314 -9.38 16.73 1.92
C GLY A 314 -10.00 17.40 0.69
N ASN A 315 -10.12 16.68 -0.43
CA ASN A 315 -10.78 17.19 -1.63
C ASN A 315 -12.30 17.03 -1.51
N SER A 316 -13.01 18.10 -1.18
CA SER A 316 -14.48 18.16 -1.08
C SER A 316 -15.26 17.75 -2.36
N GLY A 317 -14.55 17.54 -3.46
CA GLY A 317 -15.14 17.15 -4.76
C GLY A 317 -15.16 15.65 -5.04
N ILE A 318 -14.64 14.80 -4.13
CA ILE A 318 -14.56 13.35 -4.37
C ILE A 318 -15.96 12.72 -4.49
N GLU A 319 -16.92 13.18 -3.69
CA GLU A 319 -18.31 12.71 -3.80
C GLU A 319 -18.96 12.99 -5.16
N ARG A 320 -18.53 14.06 -5.86
CA ARG A 320 -18.97 14.35 -7.23
C ARG A 320 -18.53 13.29 -8.24
N ALA A 321 -17.53 12.46 -7.90
CA ALA A 321 -17.11 11.37 -8.78
C ALA A 321 -18.24 10.35 -9.02
N ARG A 322 -19.19 10.23 -8.11
CA ARG A 322 -20.39 9.41 -8.26
C ARG A 322 -21.22 9.82 -9.50
N HIS A 323 -21.31 11.13 -9.75
CA HIS A 323 -22.14 11.69 -10.81
C HIS A 323 -21.36 12.01 -12.11
N PHE A 324 -20.14 11.48 -12.25
CA PHE A 324 -19.40 11.66 -13.50
C PHE A 324 -20.11 10.98 -14.67
N ARG A 325 -20.01 11.61 -15.85
CA ARG A 325 -20.39 10.93 -17.10
C ARG A 325 -19.59 9.65 -17.26
N SER A 326 -20.20 8.63 -17.85
CA SER A 326 -19.66 7.26 -17.89
C SER A 326 -18.19 7.17 -18.30
N ALA A 327 -17.77 7.84 -19.40
CA ALA A 327 -16.38 7.85 -19.84
C ALA A 327 -15.43 8.49 -18.81
N LYS A 328 -15.80 9.63 -18.20
CA LYS A 328 -15.00 10.32 -17.19
C LYS A 328 -14.82 9.45 -15.94
N GLN A 329 -15.85 8.70 -15.57
CA GLN A 329 -15.81 7.79 -14.44
C GLN A 329 -14.88 6.61 -14.69
N GLN A 330 -14.85 6.05 -15.92
CA GLN A 330 -13.90 5.01 -16.29
C GLN A 330 -12.46 5.50 -16.21
N ILE A 331 -12.18 6.69 -16.76
CA ILE A 331 -10.85 7.31 -16.67
C ILE A 331 -10.45 7.50 -15.20
N TYR A 332 -11.37 8.02 -14.37
CA TYR A 332 -11.13 8.21 -12.94
C TYR A 332 -10.78 6.89 -12.24
N ALA A 333 -11.53 5.82 -12.51
CA ALA A 333 -11.26 4.50 -11.93
C ALA A 333 -9.92 3.93 -12.42
N MET A 334 -9.59 4.04 -13.72
CA MET A 334 -8.33 3.52 -14.27
C MET A 334 -7.10 4.29 -13.78
N LEU A 335 -7.22 5.60 -13.54
CA LEU A 335 -6.13 6.40 -12.97
C LEU A 335 -5.77 6.00 -11.53
N HIS A 336 -6.65 5.28 -10.83
CA HIS A 336 -6.32 4.74 -9.50
C HIS A 336 -5.30 3.60 -9.57
N LEU A 337 -5.16 2.87 -10.67
CA LEU A 337 -4.11 1.85 -10.80
C LEU A 337 -2.70 2.45 -10.68
N PRO A 338 -2.27 3.41 -11.54
CA PRO A 338 -0.97 4.04 -11.38
C PRO A 338 -0.84 4.83 -10.07
N PHE A 339 -1.94 5.39 -9.55
CA PHE A 339 -1.93 6.09 -8.27
C PHE A 339 -1.65 5.14 -7.11
N HIS A 340 -2.38 4.04 -7.00
CA HIS A 340 -2.21 3.05 -5.93
C HIS A 340 -0.84 2.36 -6.00
N LEU A 341 -0.37 2.02 -7.20
CA LEU A 341 0.98 1.46 -7.39
C LEU A 341 2.06 2.44 -6.93
N SER A 342 1.98 3.70 -7.38
CA SER A 342 2.95 4.71 -7.00
C SER A 342 2.88 5.03 -5.50
N LEU A 343 1.68 5.03 -4.91
CA LEU A 343 1.49 5.20 -3.47
C LEU A 343 2.14 4.05 -2.69
N ALA A 344 1.91 2.80 -3.11
CA ALA A 344 2.50 1.62 -2.50
C ALA A 344 4.04 1.66 -2.55
N LEU A 345 4.61 1.99 -3.71
CA LEU A 345 6.06 2.13 -3.88
C LEU A 345 6.64 3.32 -3.09
N THR A 346 5.90 4.42 -2.95
CA THR A 346 6.30 5.54 -2.10
C THR A 346 6.37 5.12 -0.63
N LEU A 347 5.37 4.37 -0.14
CA LEU A 347 5.33 3.87 1.23
C LEU A 347 6.45 2.87 1.51
N GLU A 348 6.74 1.98 0.57
CA GLU A 348 7.88 1.06 0.65
C GLU A 348 9.22 1.80 0.63
N GLY A 349 9.33 2.85 -0.18
CA GLY A 349 10.49 3.73 -0.18
C GLY A 349 10.67 4.46 1.16
N LEU A 350 9.59 4.97 1.78
CA LEU A 350 9.63 5.58 3.12
C LEU A 350 10.20 4.60 4.17
N ARG A 351 9.74 3.33 4.15
CA ARG A 351 10.25 2.27 5.01
C ARG A 351 11.74 2.06 4.81
N THR A 352 12.15 1.87 3.57
CA THR A 352 13.53 1.54 3.24
C THR A 352 14.48 2.68 3.57
N TRP A 353 14.09 3.94 3.27
CA TRP A 353 14.89 5.12 3.63
C TRP A 353 15.02 5.32 5.13
N THR A 354 14.05 4.93 5.92
CA THR A 354 14.15 4.94 7.39
C THR A 354 15.25 3.98 7.87
N ILE A 355 15.31 2.79 7.29
CA ILE A 355 16.35 1.79 7.60
C ILE A 355 17.72 2.32 7.19
N ILE A 356 17.87 2.82 5.96
CA ILE A 356 19.12 3.36 5.45
C ILE A 356 19.62 4.52 6.32
N ALA A 357 18.75 5.47 6.66
CA ALA A 357 19.11 6.62 7.48
C ALA A 357 19.56 6.22 8.89
N ASN A 358 18.92 5.19 9.48
CA ASN A 358 19.33 4.67 10.79
C ASN A 358 20.71 3.98 10.72
N VAL A 359 20.92 3.14 9.72
CA VAL A 359 22.22 2.47 9.53
C VAL A 359 23.33 3.50 9.29
N GLN A 360 23.09 4.50 8.45
CA GLN A 360 24.07 5.58 8.21
C GLN A 360 24.36 6.40 9.46
N TYR A 361 23.37 6.68 10.30
CA TYR A 361 23.57 7.37 11.58
C TYR A 361 24.46 6.55 12.53
N ASN A 362 24.21 5.25 12.62
CA ASN A 362 25.02 4.34 13.43
C ASN A 362 26.46 4.29 12.91
N PHE A 363 26.62 4.32 11.59
CA PHE A 363 27.94 4.39 10.95
C PHE A 363 28.72 5.64 11.30
N LYS A 364 28.09 6.81 11.29
CA LYS A 364 28.75 8.06 11.73
C LYS A 364 29.27 7.97 13.15
N LYS A 365 28.62 7.19 14.02
CA LYS A 365 29.15 6.93 15.38
C LYS A 365 30.43 6.08 15.32
N VAL A 366 30.43 5.02 14.50
CA VAL A 366 31.62 4.16 14.34
C VAL A 366 32.80 4.96 13.82
N TYR A 367 32.59 5.75 12.76
CA TYR A 367 33.64 6.64 12.24
C TYR A 367 34.08 7.70 13.27
N GLY A 368 33.15 8.23 14.08
CA GLY A 368 33.49 9.14 15.17
C GLY A 368 34.43 8.51 16.22
N TYR A 369 34.22 7.25 16.58
CA TYR A 369 35.14 6.51 17.45
C TYR A 369 36.52 6.29 16.80
N VAL A 370 36.52 6.04 15.49
CA VAL A 370 37.78 5.88 14.73
C VAL A 370 38.50 7.19 14.60
N ASP A 371 37.82 8.28 14.30
CA ASP A 371 38.43 9.63 14.23
C ASP A 371 39.00 10.05 15.59
N GLU A 372 38.33 9.70 16.70
CA GLU A 372 38.83 9.93 18.05
C GLU A 372 40.14 9.15 18.29
N ILE A 373 40.19 7.88 17.85
CA ILE A 373 41.39 7.04 17.95
C ILE A 373 42.52 7.60 17.06
N ILE A 374 42.22 7.98 15.82
CA ILE A 374 43.18 8.61 14.90
C ILE A 374 43.69 9.93 15.46
N GLY A 375 42.79 10.76 16.02
CA GLY A 375 43.14 12.02 16.66
C GLY A 375 44.02 11.86 17.91
N THR A 376 43.84 10.75 18.65
CA THR A 376 44.65 10.43 19.82
C THR A 376 46.03 9.90 19.42
N PHE A 377 46.14 9.25 18.26
CA PHE A 377 47.35 8.63 17.76
C PHE A 377 47.60 8.99 16.28
N PRO A 378 47.88 10.27 15.94
CA PRO A 378 47.99 10.72 14.54
C PRO A 378 49.15 10.09 13.75
N ASP A 379 50.23 9.67 14.43
CA ASP A 379 51.38 9.04 13.80
C ASP A 379 51.17 7.57 13.43
N VAL A 380 50.14 6.95 13.95
CA VAL A 380 49.80 5.55 13.74
C VAL A 380 49.57 5.22 12.26
N PHE A 381 48.75 6.04 11.60
CA PHE A 381 48.43 5.85 10.18
C PHE A 381 49.47 6.47 9.24
N ARG A 382 50.35 7.34 9.75
CA ARG A 382 51.38 8.01 8.98
C ARG A 382 52.72 7.25 8.90
N LEU A 383 53.12 6.56 9.97
CA LEU A 383 54.44 6.00 10.09
C LEU A 383 54.46 4.45 10.16
N GLY A 384 53.30 3.81 10.30
CA GLY A 384 53.25 2.35 10.46
C GLY A 384 53.83 1.81 11.77
N GLU A 385 54.32 2.69 12.65
CA GLU A 385 54.85 2.37 13.97
C GLU A 385 53.84 2.77 15.04
N LEU A 386 53.22 1.79 15.66
CA LEU A 386 52.28 2.01 16.73
C LEU A 386 52.80 1.53 18.07
N PRO A 387 52.55 2.31 19.13
CA PRO A 387 52.72 1.80 20.47
C PRO A 387 51.80 0.57 20.69
N PRO A 388 52.26 -0.51 21.32
CA PRO A 388 51.44 -1.70 21.57
C PRO A 388 50.10 -1.39 22.27
N GLU A 389 50.06 -0.33 23.07
CA GLU A 389 48.86 0.12 23.78
C GLU A 389 47.76 0.69 22.86
N ALA A 390 48.16 1.29 21.75
CA ALA A 390 47.19 1.88 20.81
C ALA A 390 46.41 0.81 20.03
N GLY A 391 47.10 -0.29 19.66
CA GLY A 391 46.48 -1.40 18.95
C GLY A 391 45.44 -2.11 19.80
N SER A 392 45.76 -2.39 21.05
CA SER A 392 44.78 -3.02 21.96
C SER A 392 43.57 -2.12 22.20
N LYS A 393 43.75 -0.80 22.25
CA LYS A 393 42.65 0.17 22.41
C LYS A 393 41.76 0.25 21.19
N ILE A 394 42.31 0.21 19.98
CA ILE A 394 41.57 0.18 18.72
C ILE A 394 40.73 -1.11 18.66
N VAL A 395 41.35 -2.27 18.86
CA VAL A 395 40.65 -3.57 18.83
C VAL A 395 39.54 -3.62 19.89
N GLN A 396 39.81 -3.12 21.10
CA GLN A 396 38.82 -3.05 22.17
C GLN A 396 37.60 -2.15 21.80
N THR A 397 37.89 -0.98 21.19
CA THR A 397 36.83 -0.06 20.75
C THR A 397 35.99 -0.66 19.61
N LEU A 398 36.65 -1.28 18.63
CA LEU A 398 35.94 -1.97 17.54
C LEU A 398 35.14 -3.17 18.02
N ASN A 399 35.67 -3.94 18.98
CA ASN A 399 34.93 -5.05 19.61
C ASN A 399 33.69 -4.54 20.37
N LYS A 400 33.81 -3.41 21.07
CA LYS A 400 32.68 -2.75 21.71
C LYS A 400 31.58 -2.37 20.69
N THR A 401 31.97 -1.97 19.48
CA THR A 401 31.02 -1.67 18.40
C THR A 401 30.16 -2.90 18.04
N ILE A 402 30.74 -4.12 18.04
CA ILE A 402 29.98 -5.36 17.79
C ILE A 402 28.90 -5.55 18.85
N VAL A 403 29.25 -5.32 20.12
CA VAL A 403 28.31 -5.45 21.24
C VAL A 403 27.25 -4.36 21.23
N ASP A 404 27.63 -3.10 20.99
CA ASP A 404 26.73 -1.95 21.00
C ASP A 404 25.70 -2.02 19.85
N PHE A 405 25.98 -2.75 18.77
CA PHE A 405 25.05 -2.97 17.65
C PHE A 405 24.19 -4.25 17.78
N GLY A 406 24.34 -5.02 18.85
CA GLY A 406 23.51 -6.18 19.16
C GLY A 406 23.61 -7.28 18.11
N PHE A 407 24.83 -7.62 17.67
CA PHE A 407 25.07 -8.79 16.82
C PHE A 407 25.12 -10.02 17.72
N ASP A 408 23.95 -10.61 18.02
CA ASP A 408 23.81 -11.73 18.95
C ASP A 408 24.01 -13.10 18.28
N ASP A 409 24.05 -13.15 16.93
CA ASP A 409 24.17 -14.37 16.16
C ASP A 409 25.62 -14.69 15.83
N GLU A 410 26.06 -15.92 16.16
CA GLU A 410 27.45 -16.36 16.00
C GLU A 410 27.92 -16.27 14.54
N ASP A 411 27.03 -16.56 13.60
CA ASP A 411 27.32 -16.46 12.16
C ASP A 411 27.56 -15.02 11.71
N SER A 412 26.95 -14.06 12.39
CA SER A 412 27.05 -12.62 12.05
C SER A 412 28.33 -11.97 12.55
N TRP A 413 28.80 -12.31 13.76
CA TRP A 413 29.97 -11.66 14.34
C TRP A 413 31.30 -12.39 14.10
N GLN A 414 31.29 -13.68 13.77
CA GLN A 414 32.53 -14.45 13.50
C GLN A 414 33.41 -13.82 12.38
N PRO A 415 32.87 -13.37 11.23
CA PRO A 415 33.71 -12.72 10.22
C PRO A 415 34.36 -11.43 10.72
N MET A 416 33.67 -10.65 11.54
CA MET A 416 34.17 -9.42 12.15
C MET A 416 35.27 -9.70 13.15
N GLN A 417 35.10 -10.74 13.99
CA GLN A 417 36.12 -11.21 14.92
C GLN A 417 37.39 -11.67 14.19
N LYS A 418 37.26 -12.39 13.07
CA LYS A 418 38.40 -12.78 12.24
C LYS A 418 39.16 -11.57 11.72
N ALA A 419 38.46 -10.53 11.26
CA ALA A 419 39.08 -9.28 10.83
C ALA A 419 39.82 -8.57 11.98
N LEU A 420 39.23 -8.51 13.18
CA LEU A 420 39.84 -7.92 14.37
C LEU A 420 41.08 -8.72 14.83
N VAL A 421 41.02 -10.05 14.81
CA VAL A 421 42.16 -10.91 15.14
C VAL A 421 43.29 -10.71 14.12
N ALA A 422 42.97 -10.62 12.84
CA ALA A 422 43.97 -10.34 11.79
C ALA A 422 44.60 -8.96 11.95
N MET A 423 43.83 -7.92 12.29
CA MET A 423 44.36 -6.59 12.65
C MET A 423 45.29 -6.64 13.84
N ASN A 424 44.91 -7.35 14.91
CA ASN A 424 45.71 -7.46 16.12
C ASN A 424 47.01 -8.24 15.86
N LEU A 425 46.97 -9.32 15.08
CA LEU A 425 48.16 -10.07 14.66
C LEU A 425 49.08 -9.25 13.77
N THR A 426 48.55 -8.49 12.84
CA THR A 426 49.32 -7.58 11.98
C THR A 426 50.02 -6.49 12.79
N TRP A 427 49.37 -6.08 13.88
CA TRP A 427 49.88 -5.04 14.76
C TRP A 427 51.04 -5.50 15.65
N ASN A 428 50.88 -6.65 16.31
CA ASN A 428 51.77 -7.09 17.37
C ASN A 428 52.98 -7.90 16.87
N ASN A 429 53.00 -8.38 15.60
CA ASN A 429 54.05 -9.29 15.12
C ASN A 429 54.41 -9.06 13.65
N ASP A 430 55.64 -9.43 13.31
CA ASP A 430 56.04 -9.78 11.93
C ASP A 430 55.33 -11.04 11.40
N ALA A 431 54.47 -11.62 12.18
CA ALA A 431 53.67 -12.82 11.93
C ALA A 431 52.51 -12.61 10.95
N ALA A 432 52.25 -11.40 10.48
CA ALA A 432 51.27 -11.16 9.40
C ALA A 432 51.62 -11.91 8.10
N THR A 433 52.90 -12.25 7.93
CA THR A 433 53.36 -13.16 6.88
C THR A 433 52.73 -14.56 6.98
N ILE A 434 52.37 -14.99 8.18
CA ILE A 434 51.82 -16.32 8.43
C ILE A 434 50.31 -16.34 8.12
N ALA A 435 49.59 -15.24 8.40
CA ALA A 435 48.13 -15.17 8.19
C ALA A 435 47.72 -14.83 6.75
N THR A 436 48.54 -14.05 6.02
CA THR A 436 48.21 -13.57 4.67
C THR A 436 49.02 -14.23 3.57
N GLY A 437 50.10 -14.94 3.90
CA GLY A 437 51.04 -15.52 2.92
C GLY A 437 51.84 -14.49 2.11
N ILE A 438 51.71 -13.20 2.45
CA ILE A 438 52.38 -12.10 1.74
C ILE A 438 53.56 -11.61 2.57
N PRO A 439 54.81 -11.66 2.05
CA PRO A 439 56.00 -11.18 2.79
C PRO A 439 55.95 -9.65 2.94
N MET A 440 55.93 -9.14 4.17
CA MET A 440 55.98 -7.71 4.45
C MET A 440 57.37 -7.14 4.26
N ARG A 441 57.51 -6.11 3.42
CA ARG A 441 58.78 -5.49 3.07
C ARG A 441 59.06 -4.15 3.79
N GLY A 442 58.20 -3.73 4.76
CA GLY A 442 58.46 -2.50 5.52
C GLY A 442 57.24 -1.88 6.20
N ALA A 443 57.39 -0.75 6.88
CA ALA A 443 56.31 -0.05 7.61
C ALA A 443 55.16 0.43 6.71
N ALA A 444 55.41 0.75 5.46
CA ALA A 444 54.39 1.14 4.49
C ALA A 444 53.44 -0.02 4.15
N ASP A 445 53.95 -1.27 4.12
CA ASP A 445 53.14 -2.44 3.86
C ASP A 445 52.22 -2.76 5.06
N LYS A 446 52.69 -2.53 6.30
CA LYS A 446 51.89 -2.70 7.52
C LYS A 446 50.69 -1.74 7.54
N SER A 447 50.86 -0.47 7.19
CA SER A 447 49.78 0.52 7.16
C SER A 447 48.71 0.18 6.11
N GLY A 448 49.13 -0.33 4.95
CA GLY A 448 48.24 -0.77 3.89
C GLY A 448 47.37 -1.99 4.29
N ILE A 449 48.01 -2.96 4.97
CA ILE A 449 47.31 -4.16 5.46
C ILE A 449 46.31 -3.82 6.58
N LEU A 450 46.73 -2.94 7.52
CA LEU A 450 45.82 -2.48 8.59
C LEU A 450 44.64 -1.73 8.04
N LYS A 451 44.86 -0.84 7.06
CA LYS A 451 43.76 -0.16 6.38
C LYS A 451 42.82 -1.15 5.69
N PHE A 452 43.38 -2.15 5.02
CA PHE A 452 42.59 -3.18 4.37
C PHE A 452 41.66 -3.93 5.35
N TYR A 453 42.19 -4.42 6.48
CA TYR A 453 41.39 -5.11 7.49
C TYR A 453 40.41 -4.19 8.20
N PHE A 454 40.75 -2.92 8.34
CA PHE A 454 39.86 -1.92 8.90
C PHE A 454 38.67 -1.64 7.95
N ASP A 455 38.94 -1.44 6.66
CA ASP A 455 37.91 -1.25 5.64
C ASP A 455 37.03 -2.52 5.50
N GLU A 456 37.66 -3.70 5.62
CA GLU A 456 36.92 -4.97 5.63
C GLU A 456 36.03 -5.10 6.86
N PHE A 457 36.50 -4.79 8.07
CA PHE A 457 35.74 -4.82 9.29
C PHE A 457 34.54 -3.87 9.24
N THR A 458 34.77 -2.62 8.84
CA THR A 458 33.71 -1.62 8.73
C THR A 458 32.65 -2.03 7.71
N SER A 459 33.06 -2.58 6.59
CA SER A 459 32.16 -3.09 5.55
C SER A 459 31.35 -4.30 6.03
N LEU A 460 31.94 -5.23 6.77
CA LEU A 460 31.23 -6.38 7.36
C LEU A 460 30.19 -5.94 8.38
N VAL A 461 30.53 -4.98 9.27
CA VAL A 461 29.59 -4.41 10.23
C VAL A 461 28.40 -3.77 9.49
N GLN A 462 28.67 -3.05 8.42
CA GLN A 462 27.65 -2.38 7.60
C GLN A 462 26.73 -3.37 6.90
N ASN A 463 27.32 -4.36 6.25
CA ASN A 463 26.57 -5.41 5.56
C ASN A 463 25.63 -6.13 6.52
N GLU A 464 26.10 -6.47 7.72
CA GLU A 464 25.30 -7.16 8.71
C GLU A 464 24.17 -6.28 9.27
N GLN A 465 24.42 -4.98 9.45
CA GLN A 465 23.36 -4.04 9.84
C GLN A 465 22.27 -3.94 8.76
N PHE A 466 22.62 -3.89 7.48
CA PHE A 466 21.62 -3.88 6.40
C PHE A 466 20.87 -5.20 6.35
N LYS A 467 21.57 -6.33 6.34
CA LYS A 467 20.97 -7.68 6.33
C LYS A 467 20.05 -7.90 7.52
N SER A 468 20.48 -7.53 8.71
CA SER A 468 19.69 -7.66 9.93
C SER A 468 18.42 -6.81 9.94
N ASN A 469 18.37 -5.73 9.15
CA ASN A 469 17.21 -4.89 8.94
C ASN A 469 16.41 -5.25 7.66
N SER A 470 16.66 -6.43 7.11
CA SER A 470 15.99 -6.97 5.92
C SER A 470 16.27 -6.16 4.64
N LEU A 471 17.47 -5.61 4.51
CA LEU A 471 17.95 -5.03 3.26
C LEU A 471 19.06 -5.94 2.72
N VAL A 472 18.69 -6.88 1.86
CA VAL A 472 19.60 -7.94 1.40
C VAL A 472 20.05 -7.66 -0.04
N VAL A 473 21.36 -7.72 -0.28
CA VAL A 473 21.93 -7.70 -1.64
C VAL A 473 21.62 -9.03 -2.34
N PRO A 474 21.20 -9.04 -3.62
CA PRO A 474 21.00 -10.27 -4.36
C PRO A 474 22.24 -11.16 -4.39
N GLU A 475 22.06 -12.48 -4.23
CA GLU A 475 23.18 -13.46 -4.20
C GLU A 475 24.13 -13.36 -5.40
N VAL A 476 23.61 -12.98 -6.55
CA VAL A 476 24.43 -12.81 -7.78
C VAL A 476 25.46 -11.70 -7.59
N GLN A 477 25.08 -10.59 -6.94
CA GLN A 477 25.98 -9.46 -6.67
C GLN A 477 26.98 -9.80 -5.54
N ILE A 478 26.54 -10.56 -4.53
CA ILE A 478 27.42 -11.06 -3.46
C ILE A 478 28.51 -11.98 -4.05
N LYS A 479 28.15 -12.87 -4.98
CA LYS A 479 29.10 -13.75 -5.66
C LYS A 479 30.07 -12.97 -6.56
N ALA A 480 29.58 -11.92 -7.23
CA ALA A 480 30.42 -11.05 -8.05
C ALA A 480 31.42 -10.24 -7.19
N ALA A 481 31.10 -9.95 -5.94
CA ALA A 481 31.95 -9.26 -4.98
C ALA A 481 33.11 -10.13 -4.41
N ASN A 482 33.17 -11.44 -4.78
CA ASN A 482 34.21 -12.38 -4.32
C ASN A 482 34.48 -12.38 -2.80
N GLY A 483 33.45 -12.07 -2.00
CA GLY A 483 33.55 -12.01 -0.53
C GLY A 483 34.21 -10.73 0.03
N SER A 484 34.61 -9.77 -0.80
CA SER A 484 35.12 -8.48 -0.34
C SER A 484 33.99 -7.61 0.23
N GLY A 485 34.15 -7.12 1.46
CA GLY A 485 33.18 -6.24 2.11
C GLY A 485 33.02 -4.91 1.38
N VAL A 486 34.09 -4.37 0.80
CA VAL A 486 34.07 -3.13 0.02
C VAL A 486 33.24 -3.29 -1.25
N ALA A 487 33.41 -4.38 -2.00
CA ALA A 487 32.62 -4.64 -3.20
C ALA A 487 31.14 -4.90 -2.88
N GLN A 488 30.82 -5.44 -1.70
CA GLN A 488 29.43 -5.56 -1.22
C GLN A 488 28.84 -4.17 -0.93
N MET A 489 29.62 -3.23 -0.41
CA MET A 489 29.14 -1.86 -0.19
C MET A 489 28.80 -1.14 -1.50
N ASP A 490 29.60 -1.31 -2.55
CA ASP A 490 29.29 -0.77 -3.88
C ASP A 490 27.94 -1.31 -4.40
N ALA A 491 27.65 -2.59 -4.13
CA ALA A 491 26.35 -3.18 -4.45
C ALA A 491 25.20 -2.53 -3.66
N TYR A 492 25.38 -2.23 -2.37
CA TYR A 492 24.40 -1.47 -1.60
C TYR A 492 24.18 -0.06 -2.13
N PHE A 493 25.24 0.65 -2.52
CA PHE A 493 25.09 1.98 -3.12
C PHE A 493 24.32 1.95 -4.45
N ALA A 494 24.51 0.92 -5.27
CA ALA A 494 23.71 0.73 -6.48
C ALA A 494 22.22 0.53 -6.16
N ILE A 495 21.89 -0.24 -5.11
CA ILE A 495 20.53 -0.41 -4.61
C ILE A 495 19.97 0.92 -4.11
N PHE A 496 20.72 1.68 -3.31
CA PHE A 496 20.26 2.98 -2.80
C PHE A 496 19.95 3.96 -3.92
N LYS A 497 20.78 3.99 -4.95
CA LYS A 497 20.55 4.79 -6.14
C LYS A 497 19.24 4.42 -6.85
N MET A 498 18.97 3.13 -7.02
CA MET A 498 17.73 2.63 -7.59
C MET A 498 16.54 3.05 -6.72
N ILE A 499 16.63 2.84 -5.39
CA ILE A 499 15.56 3.21 -4.44
C ILE A 499 15.31 4.72 -4.48
N PHE A 500 16.35 5.53 -4.56
CA PHE A 500 16.23 6.98 -4.69
C PHE A 500 15.43 7.38 -5.93
N ILE A 501 15.77 6.81 -7.07
CA ILE A 501 15.11 7.10 -8.34
C ILE A 501 13.64 6.74 -8.28
N TYR A 502 13.29 5.47 -7.94
CA TYR A 502 11.89 5.07 -7.94
C TYR A 502 11.07 5.78 -6.87
N PHE A 503 11.64 6.04 -5.69
CA PHE A 503 10.96 6.72 -4.59
C PHE A 503 10.48 8.12 -5.00
N PHE A 504 11.38 8.94 -5.54
CA PHE A 504 11.03 10.30 -5.96
C PHE A 504 10.14 10.32 -7.20
N ILE A 505 10.34 9.42 -8.16
CA ILE A 505 9.47 9.31 -9.35
C ILE A 505 8.05 8.88 -8.93
N CYS A 506 7.92 7.87 -8.06
CA CYS A 506 6.61 7.42 -7.58
C CYS A 506 5.91 8.50 -6.75
N THR A 507 6.65 9.18 -5.86
CA THR A 507 6.10 10.29 -5.08
C THR A 507 5.66 11.46 -5.99
N ALA A 508 6.44 11.76 -7.03
CA ALA A 508 6.07 12.74 -8.06
C ALA A 508 4.76 12.36 -8.74
N LEU A 509 4.63 11.10 -9.14
CA LEU A 509 3.42 10.59 -9.79
C LEU A 509 2.20 10.64 -8.85
N VAL A 510 2.37 10.31 -7.57
CA VAL A 510 1.33 10.48 -6.54
C VAL A 510 0.86 11.94 -6.50
N MET A 511 1.78 12.90 -6.42
CA MET A 511 1.45 14.34 -6.37
C MET A 511 0.74 14.83 -7.62
N ILE A 512 1.21 14.42 -8.80
CA ILE A 512 0.61 14.77 -10.10
C ILE A 512 -0.81 14.20 -10.19
N LEU A 513 -1.01 12.92 -9.85
CA LEU A 513 -2.32 12.27 -9.89
C LEU A 513 -3.29 12.85 -8.87
N LEU A 514 -2.84 13.25 -7.68
CA LEU A 514 -3.64 14.01 -6.73
C LEU A 514 -4.10 15.36 -7.32
N GLY A 515 -3.25 16.04 -8.08
CA GLY A 515 -3.62 17.23 -8.83
C GLY A 515 -4.66 16.95 -9.92
N VAL A 516 -4.51 15.84 -10.66
CA VAL A 516 -5.46 15.38 -11.68
C VAL A 516 -6.82 15.03 -11.06
N PHE A 517 -6.85 14.26 -9.95
CA PHE A 517 -8.09 13.92 -9.24
C PHE A 517 -8.82 15.19 -8.77
N ARG A 518 -8.10 16.13 -8.16
CA ARG A 518 -8.68 17.43 -7.80
C ARG A 518 -9.24 18.16 -9.03
N SER A 519 -8.51 18.18 -10.13
CA SER A 519 -8.95 18.74 -11.39
C SER A 519 -10.22 18.06 -11.92
N MET A 520 -10.34 16.76 -11.82
CA MET A 520 -11.54 16.02 -12.26
C MET A 520 -12.73 16.26 -11.35
N SER A 521 -12.51 16.44 -10.04
CA SER A 521 -13.57 16.55 -9.03
C SER A 521 -14.19 17.95 -8.97
N ILE A 522 -13.48 19.01 -9.34
CA ILE A 522 -14.00 20.38 -9.36
C ILE A 522 -14.74 20.59 -10.67
N GLY A 523 -16.03 20.97 -10.61
CA GLY A 523 -16.88 21.23 -11.78
C GLY A 523 -16.52 22.57 -12.44
N GLU A 524 -16.84 23.67 -11.76
CA GLU A 524 -16.47 25.03 -12.18
C GLU A 524 -15.18 25.43 -11.47
N ARG A 525 -14.20 25.92 -12.23
CA ARG A 525 -12.86 26.26 -11.75
C ARG A 525 -12.62 27.74 -11.85
N ASP A 526 -12.34 28.35 -10.72
CA ASP A 526 -11.86 29.71 -10.70
C ASP A 526 -10.33 29.79 -10.96
N LYS A 527 -9.79 31.03 -10.95
CA LYS A 527 -8.34 31.24 -11.15
C LYS A 527 -7.51 30.65 -9.98
N VAL A 528 -8.06 30.66 -8.76
CA VAL A 528 -7.39 30.13 -7.57
C VAL A 528 -7.28 28.62 -7.66
N ASP A 529 -8.37 27.91 -8.01
CA ASP A 529 -8.36 26.46 -8.17
C ASP A 529 -7.35 26.00 -9.22
N ARG A 530 -7.31 26.70 -10.38
CA ARG A 530 -6.32 26.37 -11.43
C ARG A 530 -4.90 26.57 -10.94
N SER A 531 -4.62 27.67 -10.22
CA SER A 531 -3.31 27.95 -9.67
C SER A 531 -2.89 26.87 -8.66
N LEU A 532 -3.79 26.42 -7.77
CA LEU A 532 -3.52 25.39 -6.78
C LEU A 532 -3.27 24.02 -7.43
N ILE A 533 -4.04 23.65 -8.46
CA ILE A 533 -3.81 22.41 -9.22
C ILE A 533 -2.44 22.47 -9.91
N MET A 534 -2.13 23.59 -10.57
CA MET A 534 -0.82 23.77 -11.24
C MET A 534 0.33 23.74 -10.24
N PHE A 535 0.17 24.35 -9.06
CA PHE A 535 1.17 24.33 -8.01
C PHE A 535 1.43 22.91 -7.51
N ARG A 536 0.37 22.12 -7.25
CA ARG A 536 0.49 20.71 -6.83
C ARG A 536 1.20 19.86 -7.89
N VAL A 537 0.81 19.99 -9.16
CA VAL A 537 1.47 19.31 -10.28
C VAL A 537 2.92 19.77 -10.44
N GLY A 538 3.21 21.07 -10.30
CA GLY A 538 4.56 21.62 -10.36
C GLY A 538 5.47 21.07 -9.27
N MET A 539 4.95 20.95 -8.04
CA MET A 539 5.71 20.30 -6.94
C MET A 539 5.94 18.82 -7.19
N GLY A 540 4.99 18.12 -7.83
CA GLY A 540 5.19 16.76 -8.31
C GLY A 540 6.32 16.68 -9.35
N VAL A 541 6.31 17.56 -10.35
CA VAL A 541 7.40 17.64 -11.37
C VAL A 541 8.75 17.94 -10.71
N PHE A 542 8.80 18.86 -9.73
CA PHE A 542 10.02 19.14 -8.95
C PHE A 542 10.58 17.89 -8.28
N LEU A 543 9.72 17.10 -7.61
CA LEU A 543 10.14 15.82 -6.99
C LEU A 543 10.64 14.83 -8.05
N GLY A 544 9.99 14.76 -9.22
CA GLY A 544 10.43 13.90 -10.32
C GLY A 544 11.82 14.30 -10.85
N LEU A 545 12.07 15.59 -11.02
CA LEU A 545 13.39 16.11 -11.41
C LEU A 545 14.44 15.81 -10.35
N LEU A 546 14.09 15.90 -9.06
CA LEU A 546 14.98 15.49 -7.97
C LEU A 546 15.33 14.00 -8.08
N GLY A 547 14.35 13.14 -8.40
CA GLY A 547 14.59 11.71 -8.65
C GLY A 547 15.55 11.45 -9.81
N LEU A 548 15.45 12.24 -10.89
CA LEU A 548 16.37 12.13 -12.03
C LEU A 548 17.81 12.56 -11.70
N MET A 549 18.02 13.36 -10.65
CA MET A 549 19.39 13.62 -10.14
C MET A 549 20.10 12.32 -9.70
N GLY A 550 19.32 11.27 -9.41
CA GLY A 550 19.85 9.93 -9.16
C GLY A 550 20.69 9.33 -10.28
N LEU A 551 20.62 9.89 -11.47
CA LEU A 551 21.48 9.50 -12.60
C LEU A 551 22.88 10.14 -12.54
N MET A 552 23.11 11.10 -11.63
CA MET A 552 24.40 11.81 -11.42
C MET A 552 25.10 11.28 -10.16
N ASP A 553 26.11 10.44 -10.30
CA ASP A 553 26.71 9.66 -9.22
C ASP A 553 27.31 10.50 -8.06
N ASP A 554 28.09 11.54 -8.34
CA ASP A 554 28.82 12.29 -7.30
C ASP A 554 27.88 13.09 -6.36
N ARG A 555 26.80 13.66 -6.90
CA ARG A 555 25.88 14.51 -6.14
C ARG A 555 24.91 13.70 -5.30
N ILE A 556 24.51 12.54 -5.78
CA ILE A 556 23.55 11.68 -5.10
C ILE A 556 24.13 11.09 -3.82
N THR A 557 25.38 10.65 -3.84
CA THR A 557 26.03 10.05 -2.68
C THR A 557 26.10 11.05 -1.52
N SER A 558 26.45 12.30 -1.79
CA SER A 558 26.45 13.37 -0.79
C SER A 558 25.05 13.65 -0.22
N TYR A 559 24.00 13.66 -1.06
CA TYR A 559 22.63 13.90 -0.62
C TYR A 559 22.07 12.73 0.21
N ILE A 560 22.29 11.48 -0.22
CA ILE A 560 21.91 10.29 0.54
C ILE A 560 22.55 10.30 1.93
N ASN A 561 23.84 10.62 2.01
CA ASN A 561 24.59 10.66 3.27
C ASN A 561 24.20 11.82 4.20
N SER A 562 23.52 12.84 3.68
CA SER A 562 23.05 13.98 4.49
C SER A 562 21.90 13.63 5.43
N GLY A 563 21.13 12.56 5.16
CA GLY A 563 19.90 12.20 5.88
C GLY A 563 18.71 13.15 5.62
N ALA A 564 18.84 14.07 4.66
CA ALA A 564 17.84 15.12 4.37
C ALA A 564 16.64 14.62 3.52
N LEU A 565 16.69 13.39 3.04
CA LEU A 565 15.74 12.86 2.06
C LEU A 565 14.28 12.86 2.57
N LEU A 566 14.05 12.27 3.74
CA LEU A 566 12.71 12.24 4.35
C LEU A 566 12.25 13.65 4.79
N PRO A 567 13.08 14.49 5.42
CA PRO A 567 12.75 15.90 5.66
C PRO A 567 12.38 16.69 4.40
N THR A 568 13.06 16.45 3.28
CA THR A 568 12.76 17.14 2.00
C THR A 568 11.33 16.80 1.52
N LEU A 569 10.95 15.53 1.54
CA LEU A 569 9.59 15.13 1.19
C LEU A 569 8.56 15.79 2.11
N LEU A 570 8.78 15.71 3.42
CA LEU A 570 7.88 16.31 4.40
C LEU A 570 7.73 17.82 4.17
N PHE A 571 8.84 18.53 3.92
CA PHE A 571 8.81 19.95 3.63
C PHE A 571 7.95 20.28 2.39
N VAL A 572 8.11 19.52 1.31
CA VAL A 572 7.30 19.68 0.10
C VAL A 572 5.81 19.49 0.39
N LEU A 573 5.43 18.46 1.16
CA LEU A 573 4.04 18.21 1.52
C LEU A 573 3.46 19.32 2.39
N ILE A 574 4.21 19.81 3.39
CA ILE A 574 3.82 20.96 4.23
C ILE A 574 3.61 22.20 3.37
N LEU A 575 4.53 22.46 2.45
CA LEU A 575 4.46 23.62 1.56
C LEU A 575 3.19 23.56 0.69
N VAL A 576 2.88 22.40 0.12
CA VAL A 576 1.67 22.24 -0.73
C VAL A 576 0.40 22.48 0.09
N ILE A 577 0.27 21.85 1.25
CA ILE A 577 -0.92 22.01 2.12
C ILE A 577 -1.01 23.45 2.64
N GLY A 578 0.12 24.04 3.03
CA GLY A 578 0.17 25.41 3.53
C GLY A 578 -0.30 26.43 2.46
N VAL A 579 0.22 26.33 1.25
CA VAL A 579 -0.18 27.19 0.12
C VAL A 579 -1.67 27.00 -0.20
N GLU A 580 -2.17 25.76 -0.20
CA GLU A 580 -3.59 25.49 -0.46
C GLU A 580 -4.48 26.14 0.62
N LYS A 581 -4.16 25.96 1.89
CA LYS A 581 -4.95 26.55 3.00
C LYS A 581 -4.92 28.07 2.99
N VAL A 582 -3.74 28.66 2.84
CA VAL A 582 -3.59 30.13 2.81
C VAL A 582 -4.34 30.71 1.62
N SER A 583 -4.19 30.14 0.43
CA SER A 583 -4.87 30.61 -0.79
C SER A 583 -6.39 30.51 -0.67
N THR A 584 -6.90 29.43 -0.09
CA THR A 584 -8.33 29.23 0.17
C THR A 584 -8.86 30.29 1.15
N ILE A 585 -8.16 30.53 2.27
CA ILE A 585 -8.54 31.55 3.26
C ILE A 585 -8.56 32.96 2.62
N LEU A 586 -7.54 33.27 1.81
CA LEU A 586 -7.48 34.57 1.11
C LEU A 586 -8.62 34.73 0.11
N ALA A 587 -8.97 33.66 -0.64
CA ALA A 587 -10.10 33.66 -1.56
C ALA A 587 -11.43 33.88 -0.83
N ILE A 588 -11.67 33.20 0.29
CA ILE A 588 -12.86 33.38 1.12
C ILE A 588 -12.94 34.82 1.63
N LYS A 589 -11.87 35.36 2.23
CA LYS A 589 -11.83 36.76 2.69
C LYS A 589 -12.09 37.77 1.59
N LYS A 590 -11.61 37.49 0.36
CA LYS A 590 -11.85 38.35 -0.79
C LYS A 590 -13.32 38.31 -1.24
N ALA A 591 -13.93 37.11 -1.25
CA ALA A 591 -15.35 36.92 -1.57
C ALA A 591 -16.26 37.65 -0.56
N GLN A 592 -15.98 37.48 0.76
CA GLN A 592 -16.69 38.18 1.82
C GLN A 592 -16.59 39.70 1.71
N ARG A 593 -15.41 40.25 1.38
CA ARG A 593 -15.22 41.70 1.15
C ARG A 593 -15.96 42.21 -0.09
N ALA A 594 -16.20 41.36 -1.07
CA ALA A 594 -16.96 41.68 -2.28
C ALA A 594 -18.49 41.55 -2.10
N GLY A 595 -18.97 41.23 -0.88
CA GLY A 595 -20.40 41.07 -0.58
C GLY A 595 -21.04 39.81 -1.16
N LEU A 596 -20.25 38.88 -1.67
CA LEU A 596 -20.70 37.59 -2.23
C LEU A 596 -20.97 36.51 -1.20
N GLY A 597 -21.04 36.86 0.08
CA GLY A 597 -21.12 35.90 1.19
C GLY A 597 -22.43 35.93 1.99
N HIS A 598 -23.50 36.52 1.49
CA HIS A 598 -24.81 36.47 2.13
C HIS A 598 -25.85 36.14 1.06
N ASP A 599 -26.02 34.87 0.74
CA ASP A 599 -27.23 34.39 0.08
C ASP A 599 -28.28 34.11 1.16
N PRO A 600 -29.51 34.70 1.07
CA PRO A 600 -30.59 34.39 2.03
C PRO A 600 -31.01 32.92 2.05
N GLU A 601 -30.68 32.16 1.02
CA GLU A 601 -30.92 30.71 0.96
C GLU A 601 -29.99 29.89 1.88
N ASP A 602 -28.81 30.42 2.26
CA ASP A 602 -27.91 29.75 3.20
C ASP A 602 -28.41 29.82 4.65
N GLU A 603 -29.17 30.87 5.04
CA GLU A 603 -29.86 30.93 6.34
C GLU A 603 -30.97 29.90 6.46
N ASP A 604 -31.65 29.58 5.37
CA ASP A 604 -32.69 28.55 5.36
C ASP A 604 -32.12 27.11 5.30
N MET A 605 -30.93 26.92 4.71
CA MET A 605 -30.21 25.64 4.76
C MET A 605 -29.57 25.38 6.12
N GLU A 606 -29.06 26.44 6.79
CA GLU A 606 -28.54 26.31 8.16
C GLU A 606 -29.66 26.04 9.19
N LYS A 607 -30.86 26.54 8.95
CA LYS A 607 -32.08 26.23 9.73
C LYS A 607 -32.64 24.83 9.43
N ARG A 608 -32.32 24.23 8.30
CA ARG A 608 -32.74 22.87 7.90
C ARG A 608 -31.71 21.77 8.23
N ASN A 609 -30.60 22.11 8.88
CA ASN A 609 -29.62 21.11 9.31
C ASN A 609 -30.16 20.37 10.55
N PRO A 610 -30.60 19.10 10.41
CA PRO A 610 -31.21 18.35 11.52
C PRO A 610 -30.25 18.08 12.69
N TYR A 611 -28.95 18.29 12.51
CA TYR A 611 -27.94 18.06 13.54
C TYR A 611 -27.69 19.27 14.47
N LYS A 612 -28.27 20.45 14.20
CA LYS A 612 -28.15 21.60 15.11
C LYS A 612 -29.25 21.67 16.18
N HIS A 613 -30.35 20.97 15.99
CA HIS A 613 -31.46 20.97 17.00
C HIS A 613 -31.21 20.05 18.20
N ASP A 614 -30.35 19.04 18.06
CA ASP A 614 -30.03 18.13 19.19
C ASP A 614 -28.98 18.66 20.16
N ALA A 615 -28.28 19.77 19.83
CA ALA A 615 -27.27 20.37 20.70
C ALA A 615 -27.83 21.43 21.67
N SER A 616 -29.03 22.00 21.39
CA SER A 616 -29.64 23.00 22.26
C SER A 616 -30.57 22.40 23.35
N ASP A 617 -31.09 21.19 23.12
CA ASP A 617 -31.97 20.50 24.09
C ASP A 617 -31.20 19.67 25.14
N SER A 618 -29.86 19.53 24.97
CA SER A 618 -29.04 18.82 25.95
C SER A 618 -28.45 19.67 27.06
N GLU A 619 -28.58 21.01 27.02
CA GLU A 619 -28.10 21.91 28.08
C GLU A 619 -29.16 22.32 29.12
N GLU A 620 -30.45 22.07 28.87
CA GLU A 620 -31.51 22.51 29.80
C GLU A 620 -32.01 21.43 30.77
N THR A 621 -31.47 20.23 30.79
CA THR A 621 -31.92 19.14 31.70
C THR A 621 -30.88 18.62 32.68
N LEU A 622 -29.86 19.39 32.96
CA LEU A 622 -28.89 19.08 34.04
C LEU A 622 -29.02 19.99 35.23
N THR A 623 -30.25 20.19 35.74
CA THR A 623 -30.47 20.74 37.08
C THR A 623 -31.17 19.70 37.96
N LEU A 624 -30.36 19.13 38.87
CA LEU A 624 -30.70 18.68 40.20
C LEU A 624 -31.91 17.75 40.36
N ARG A 625 -31.65 16.43 40.36
CA ARG A 625 -32.41 15.51 41.25
C ARG A 625 -31.54 15.12 42.43
N GLU A 626 -31.94 15.64 43.61
CA GLU A 626 -31.46 15.19 44.90
C GLU A 626 -31.76 13.71 45.14
N PRO A 627 -30.93 13.00 45.91
CA PRO A 627 -31.17 11.58 46.20
C PRO A 627 -32.28 11.39 47.24
N VAL A 628 -33.24 10.56 46.93
CA VAL A 628 -34.26 10.05 47.87
C VAL A 628 -33.60 9.02 48.80
N PRO A 629 -33.75 9.08 50.13
CA PRO A 629 -33.15 8.13 51.06
C PRO A 629 -33.87 6.78 51.04
N GLU A 630 -33.09 5.72 50.98
CA GLU A 630 -33.54 4.36 51.29
C GLU A 630 -34.09 4.25 52.70
N LYS A 631 -35.26 3.67 52.82
CA LYS A 631 -35.76 3.10 54.10
C LYS A 631 -35.81 1.59 53.98
N VAL A 632 -34.95 0.97 54.81
CA VAL A 632 -35.02 -0.35 55.47
C VAL A 632 -35.57 -1.51 54.64
#